data_71d329ce0893230956e499d875c95720
#
_entry.id   71d329ce0893230956e499d875c95720
#
_cell.length_a   1.000
_cell.length_b   1.000
_cell.length_c   1.000
_cell.angle_alpha   90.00
_cell.angle_beta   90.00
_cell.angle_gamma   90.00
#
_symmetry.space_group_name_H-M   'P 1'
#
loop_
_entity.id
_entity.type
_entity.pdbx_description
1 polymer ?
#
loop_
_entity_poly.entity_id
_entity_poly.type
_entity_poly.pdbx_seq_one_letter_code
_entity_poly.pdbx_strand_id
1 'polypeptide(L)'
;LFVTYALMARLRALKPSGPGWQDAVEHLAHILEERHADWLIPNFEAFRVRMEALSGNMDAVRLWLDASENEWDGITPENFYRMMTKAHAYLSLGRYQEALSLLEQLEQAILRDNRVLDHADALSCMALALEALGRRELALEKLGEALDAAEPFEYVRVVADKGGAMLPLLDALCGSGAYFGRVRRTAEEFAAVYPDLYAVPSAF
;
A
#
# COMPACT_ATOMS: atom_id res chain seq x y z
N LEU A 1 18.42 -10.65 -1.53
CA LEU A 1 17.76 -11.74 -0.81
C LEU A 1 16.41 -11.30 -0.22
N PHE A 2 16.35 -10.28 0.68
CA PHE A 2 15.09 -9.75 1.24
C PHE A 2 14.08 -9.41 0.14
N VAL A 3 14.45 -8.56 -0.82
CA VAL A 3 13.59 -8.14 -1.94
C VAL A 3 13.09 -9.35 -2.74
N THR A 4 13.94 -10.37 -2.94
CA THR A 4 13.56 -11.56 -3.71
C THR A 4 12.43 -12.34 -3.02
N TYR A 5 12.54 -12.58 -1.71
CA TYR A 5 11.50 -13.31 -0.97
C TYR A 5 10.23 -12.47 -0.80
N ALA A 6 10.37 -11.15 -0.60
CA ALA A 6 9.22 -10.25 -0.56
C ALA A 6 8.44 -10.25 -1.89
N LEU A 7 9.14 -10.23 -3.03
CA LEU A 7 8.51 -10.38 -4.35
C LEU A 7 7.89 -11.75 -4.54
N MET A 8 8.55 -12.84 -4.09
CA MET A 8 7.97 -14.18 -4.15
C MET A 8 6.69 -14.28 -3.34
N ALA A 9 6.64 -13.75 -2.11
CA ALA A 9 5.44 -13.72 -1.30
C ALA A 9 4.30 -12.97 -2.01
N ARG A 10 4.58 -11.78 -2.55
CA ARG A 10 3.56 -11.01 -3.32
C ARG A 10 3.06 -11.75 -4.56
N LEU A 11 3.96 -12.41 -5.32
CA LEU A 11 3.57 -13.19 -6.48
C LEU A 11 2.74 -14.41 -6.11
N ARG A 12 3.06 -15.07 -4.98
CA ARG A 12 2.27 -16.21 -4.46
C ARG A 12 0.88 -15.76 -3.98
N ALA A 13 0.80 -14.60 -3.34
CA ALA A 13 -0.48 -14.04 -2.93
C ALA A 13 -1.45 -13.82 -4.11
N LEU A 14 -0.94 -13.52 -5.31
CA LEU A 14 -1.75 -13.37 -6.52
C LEU A 14 -2.23 -14.70 -7.15
N LYS A 15 -1.82 -15.86 -6.60
CA LYS A 15 -2.18 -17.19 -7.11
C LYS A 15 -2.89 -18.01 -6.03
N PRO A 16 -4.22 -17.98 -5.97
CA PRO A 16 -5.00 -18.68 -4.92
C PRO A 16 -4.76 -20.19 -4.83
N SER A 17 -4.29 -20.82 -5.92
CA SER A 17 -4.08 -22.28 -6.01
C SER A 17 -2.62 -22.72 -5.84
N GLY A 18 -1.72 -21.82 -5.47
CA GLY A 18 -0.29 -22.11 -5.28
C GLY A 18 0.12 -22.25 -3.81
N PRO A 19 1.41 -22.54 -3.53
CA PRO A 19 1.94 -22.46 -2.17
C PRO A 19 1.70 -21.07 -1.61
N GLY A 20 1.23 -21.00 -0.36
CA GLY A 20 0.87 -19.74 0.30
C GLY A 20 2.03 -18.75 0.36
N TRP A 21 1.68 -17.48 0.47
CA TRP A 21 2.68 -16.42 0.70
C TRP A 21 3.35 -16.59 2.08
N GLN A 22 2.67 -17.23 3.02
CA GLN A 22 3.15 -17.50 4.37
C GLN A 22 4.48 -18.25 4.36
N ASP A 23 4.60 -19.33 3.56
CA ASP A 23 5.84 -20.09 3.45
C ASP A 23 7.04 -19.23 3.04
N ALA A 24 6.82 -18.25 2.14
CA ALA A 24 7.88 -17.34 1.71
C ALA A 24 8.26 -16.34 2.80
N VAL A 25 7.30 -15.89 3.60
CA VAL A 25 7.52 -15.00 4.74
C VAL A 25 8.23 -15.74 5.87
N GLU A 26 7.81 -16.95 6.21
CA GLU A 26 8.48 -17.79 7.23
C GLU A 26 9.92 -18.10 6.85
N HIS A 27 10.16 -18.44 5.59
CA HIS A 27 11.51 -18.69 5.10
C HIS A 27 12.39 -17.44 5.15
N LEU A 28 11.81 -16.26 4.85
CA LEU A 28 12.52 -14.98 5.00
C LEU A 28 12.85 -14.69 6.47
N ALA A 29 11.91 -14.94 7.39
CA ALA A 29 12.14 -14.78 8.84
C ALA A 29 13.34 -15.62 9.29
N HIS A 30 13.36 -16.90 8.92
CA HIS A 30 14.47 -17.80 9.26
C HIS A 30 15.84 -17.33 8.73
N ILE A 31 15.88 -16.83 7.48
CA ILE A 31 17.10 -16.27 6.90
C ILE A 31 17.57 -15.03 7.67
N LEU A 32 16.66 -14.15 8.10
CA LEU A 32 17.04 -12.95 8.86
C LEU A 32 17.63 -13.34 10.22
N GLU A 33 17.07 -14.34 10.88
CA GLU A 33 17.57 -14.90 12.14
C GLU A 33 18.95 -15.53 11.97
N GLU A 34 19.13 -16.45 11.00
CA GLU A 34 20.43 -17.09 10.71
C GLU A 34 21.54 -16.10 10.36
N ARG A 35 21.17 -14.98 9.73
CA ARG A 35 22.13 -13.95 9.31
C ARG A 35 22.33 -12.85 10.35
N HIS A 36 21.69 -12.93 11.50
CA HIS A 36 21.70 -11.90 12.54
C HIS A 36 21.40 -10.50 11.96
N ALA A 37 20.39 -10.43 11.07
CA ALA A 37 20.02 -9.22 10.36
C ALA A 37 18.94 -8.43 11.12
N ASP A 38 19.12 -8.23 12.44
CA ASP A 38 18.14 -7.64 13.36
C ASP A 38 17.67 -6.25 12.91
N TRP A 39 18.54 -5.49 12.24
CA TRP A 39 18.22 -4.17 11.70
C TRP A 39 17.16 -4.19 10.60
N LEU A 40 16.91 -5.35 9.96
CA LEU A 40 15.85 -5.53 8.96
C LEU A 40 14.51 -5.95 9.58
N ILE A 41 14.49 -6.41 10.82
CA ILE A 41 13.27 -6.93 11.46
C ILE A 41 12.12 -5.93 11.42
N PRO A 42 12.30 -4.62 11.73
CA PRO A 42 11.19 -3.68 11.68
C PRO A 42 10.56 -3.54 10.28
N ASN A 43 11.38 -3.58 9.23
CA ASN A 43 10.89 -3.54 7.84
C ASN A 43 10.29 -4.89 7.39
N PHE A 44 10.80 -6.00 7.91
CA PHE A 44 10.22 -7.32 7.69
C PHE A 44 8.83 -7.43 8.32
N GLU A 45 8.66 -6.99 9.57
CA GLU A 45 7.36 -6.98 10.23
C GLU A 45 6.36 -6.07 9.50
N ALA A 46 6.80 -4.90 9.04
CA ALA A 46 5.97 -4.03 8.20
C ALA A 46 5.56 -4.72 6.88
N PHE A 47 6.47 -5.46 6.24
CA PHE A 47 6.14 -6.26 5.06
C PHE A 47 5.13 -7.37 5.38
N ARG A 48 5.32 -8.11 6.48
CA ARG A 48 4.41 -9.17 6.93
C ARG A 48 3.00 -8.62 7.12
N VAL A 49 2.87 -7.48 7.79
CA VAL A 49 1.57 -6.82 8.02
C VAL A 49 0.88 -6.40 6.71
N ARG A 50 1.61 -5.95 5.70
CA ARG A 50 1.02 -5.70 4.37
C ARG A 50 0.44 -6.99 3.75
N MET A 51 1.10 -8.12 3.96
CA MET A 51 0.60 -9.43 3.50
C MET A 51 -0.62 -9.90 4.30
N GLU A 52 -0.65 -9.65 5.62
CA GLU A 52 -1.82 -9.92 6.48
C GLU A 52 -3.02 -9.06 6.05
N ALA A 53 -2.81 -7.78 5.76
CA ALA A 53 -3.86 -6.89 5.25
C ALA A 53 -4.45 -7.41 3.93
N LEU A 54 -3.62 -7.88 3.00
CA LEU A 54 -4.06 -8.50 1.75
C LEU A 54 -4.92 -9.76 1.99
N SER A 55 -4.62 -10.54 3.02
CA SER A 55 -5.39 -11.74 3.37
C SER A 55 -6.62 -11.46 4.24
N GLY A 56 -6.90 -10.19 4.55
CA GLY A 56 -8.05 -9.78 5.36
C GLY A 56 -7.85 -9.96 6.87
N ASN A 57 -6.64 -10.27 7.34
CA ASN A 57 -6.34 -10.43 8.77
C ASN A 57 -6.18 -9.06 9.46
N MET A 58 -7.30 -8.35 9.65
CA MET A 58 -7.30 -7.01 10.25
C MET A 58 -6.91 -7.00 11.72
N ASP A 59 -7.02 -8.12 12.43
CA ASP A 59 -6.58 -8.21 13.83
C ASP A 59 -5.05 -8.15 13.93
N ALA A 60 -4.33 -8.83 13.02
CA ALA A 60 -2.87 -8.71 12.94
C ALA A 60 -2.44 -7.29 12.58
N VAL A 61 -3.18 -6.61 11.69
CA VAL A 61 -2.93 -5.21 11.32
C VAL A 61 -3.09 -4.28 12.52
N ARG A 62 -4.19 -4.43 13.30
CA ARG A 62 -4.42 -3.64 14.53
C ARG A 62 -3.31 -3.85 15.53
N LEU A 63 -3.00 -5.11 15.85
CA LEU A 63 -1.98 -5.46 16.85
C LEU A 63 -0.62 -4.85 16.51
N TRP A 64 -0.21 -4.91 15.24
CA TRP A 64 1.04 -4.32 14.80
C TRP A 64 1.02 -2.79 14.88
N LEU A 65 -0.09 -2.17 14.51
CA LEU A 65 -0.25 -0.72 14.54
C LEU A 65 -0.16 -0.21 15.98
N ASP A 66 -0.90 -0.83 16.91
CA ASP A 66 -0.90 -0.48 18.34
C ASP A 66 0.51 -0.62 18.96
N ALA A 67 1.22 -1.70 18.61
CA ALA A 67 2.59 -1.91 19.08
C ALA A 67 3.56 -0.85 18.56
N SER A 68 3.28 -0.27 17.39
CA SER A 68 4.14 0.71 16.71
C SER A 68 3.72 2.17 16.96
N GLU A 69 2.63 2.45 17.69
CA GLU A 69 2.10 3.81 17.88
C GLU A 69 3.09 4.75 18.59
N ASN A 70 3.84 4.25 19.55
CA ASN A 70 4.77 5.04 20.34
C ASN A 70 6.18 5.18 19.73
N GLU A 71 6.42 4.58 18.57
CA GLU A 71 7.71 4.61 17.90
C GLU A 71 7.77 5.76 16.88
N TRP A 72 7.70 7.00 17.36
CA TRP A 72 7.81 8.17 16.50
C TRP A 72 9.17 8.85 16.67
N ASP A 73 10.11 8.51 15.80
CA ASP A 73 11.44 9.14 15.74
C ASP A 73 11.60 10.03 14.47
N GLY A 74 10.48 10.53 13.96
CA GLY A 74 10.46 11.23 12.66
C GLY A 74 10.53 10.30 11.46
N ILE A 75 10.60 10.87 10.25
CA ILE A 75 10.70 10.13 9.00
C ILE A 75 12.16 10.10 8.55
N THR A 76 12.73 8.91 8.51
CA THR A 76 14.11 8.65 8.06
C THR A 76 14.11 7.66 6.90
N PRO A 77 15.18 7.59 6.08
CA PRO A 77 15.29 6.59 5.01
C PRO A 77 15.11 5.15 5.50
N GLU A 78 15.58 4.85 6.72
CA GLU A 78 15.55 3.51 7.31
C GLU A 78 14.14 3.08 7.72
N ASN A 79 13.32 4.02 8.24
CA ASN A 79 11.96 3.73 8.71
C ASN A 79 10.88 4.07 7.67
N PHE A 80 11.25 4.64 6.53
CA PHE A 80 10.31 5.13 5.52
C PHE A 80 9.30 4.05 5.10
N TYR A 81 9.77 2.84 4.78
CA TYR A 81 8.90 1.74 4.39
C TYR A 81 7.89 1.37 5.49
N ARG A 82 8.33 1.40 6.76
CA ARG A 82 7.46 1.18 7.91
C ARG A 82 6.41 2.28 8.07
N MET A 83 6.79 3.54 7.86
CA MET A 83 5.85 4.67 7.89
C MET A 83 4.81 4.60 6.77
N MET A 84 5.21 4.27 5.54
CA MET A 84 4.28 3.99 4.45
C MET A 84 3.36 2.81 4.79
N THR A 85 3.87 1.76 5.44
CA THR A 85 3.03 0.63 5.90
C THR A 85 2.03 1.05 6.97
N LYS A 86 2.38 1.96 7.88
CA LYS A 86 1.41 2.54 8.84
C LYS A 86 0.26 3.26 8.12
N ALA A 87 0.56 4.06 7.09
CA ALA A 87 -0.48 4.72 6.30
C ALA A 87 -1.42 3.70 5.63
N HIS A 88 -0.87 2.63 5.04
CA HIS A 88 -1.67 1.54 4.49
C HIS A 88 -2.50 0.80 5.57
N ALA A 89 -1.94 0.58 6.75
CA ALA A 89 -2.66 -0.03 7.88
C ALA A 89 -3.83 0.85 8.35
N TYR A 90 -3.63 2.15 8.47
CA TYR A 90 -4.70 3.11 8.78
C TYR A 90 -5.83 3.05 7.74
N LEU A 91 -5.50 3.03 6.44
CA LEU A 91 -6.49 2.89 5.36
C LEU A 91 -7.28 1.58 5.50
N SER A 92 -6.59 0.45 5.69
CA SER A 92 -7.23 -0.87 5.83
C SER A 92 -8.17 -0.96 7.04
N LEU A 93 -7.91 -0.17 8.08
CA LEU A 93 -8.71 -0.12 9.31
C LEU A 93 -9.78 1.00 9.28
N GLY A 94 -9.92 1.74 8.18
CA GLY A 94 -10.87 2.85 8.07
C GLY A 94 -10.46 4.11 8.86
N ARG A 95 -9.22 4.20 9.32
CA ARG A 95 -8.66 5.35 10.04
C ARG A 95 -8.14 6.39 9.04
N TYR A 96 -9.04 6.93 8.22
CA TYR A 96 -8.69 7.73 7.04
C TYR A 96 -8.04 9.07 7.38
N GLN A 97 -8.43 9.70 8.49
CA GLN A 97 -7.85 10.99 8.90
C GLN A 97 -6.40 10.83 9.34
N GLU A 98 -6.10 9.76 10.08
CA GLU A 98 -4.74 9.42 10.52
C GLU A 98 -3.87 9.00 9.32
N ALA A 99 -4.43 8.25 8.37
CA ALA A 99 -3.74 7.91 7.14
C ALA A 99 -3.35 9.17 6.37
N LEU A 100 -4.30 10.11 6.17
CA LEU A 100 -4.05 11.35 5.44
C LEU A 100 -3.00 12.22 6.13
N SER A 101 -3.10 12.41 7.45
CA SER A 101 -2.13 13.19 8.22
C SER A 101 -0.71 12.63 8.13
N LEU A 102 -0.55 11.30 8.16
CA LEU A 102 0.76 10.67 8.03
C LEU A 102 1.29 10.79 6.58
N LEU A 103 0.44 10.61 5.58
CA LEU A 103 0.81 10.72 4.16
C LEU A 103 1.26 12.13 3.79
N GLU A 104 0.61 13.18 4.33
CA GLU A 104 1.02 14.58 4.13
C GLU A 104 2.43 14.85 4.69
N GLN A 105 2.78 14.22 5.81
CA GLN A 105 4.14 14.32 6.36
C GLN A 105 5.16 13.54 5.52
N LEU A 106 4.78 12.34 5.04
CA LEU A 106 5.62 11.52 4.18
C LEU A 106 5.89 12.18 2.83
N GLU A 107 4.92 12.90 2.26
CA GLU A 107 5.06 13.58 0.97
C GLU A 107 6.24 14.56 0.96
N GLN A 108 6.48 15.29 2.06
CA GLN A 108 7.63 16.19 2.17
C GLN A 108 8.97 15.45 2.08
N ALA A 109 9.09 14.29 2.73
CA ALA A 109 10.29 13.45 2.66
C ALA A 109 10.46 12.81 1.27
N ILE A 110 9.35 12.35 0.67
CA ILE A 110 9.30 11.78 -0.67
C ILE A 110 9.82 12.77 -1.72
N LEU A 111 9.33 14.00 -1.69
CA LEU A 111 9.71 15.04 -2.65
C LEU A 111 11.17 15.46 -2.47
N ARG A 112 11.63 15.62 -1.23
CA ARG A 112 13.02 15.93 -0.93
C ARG A 112 13.99 14.89 -1.49
N ASP A 113 13.63 13.61 -1.38
CA ASP A 113 14.50 12.48 -1.72
C ASP A 113 14.23 11.95 -3.14
N ASN A 114 13.36 12.63 -3.93
CA ASN A 114 12.97 12.29 -5.30
C ASN A 114 12.51 10.83 -5.48
N ARG A 115 11.65 10.35 -4.59
CA ARG A 115 11.16 8.96 -4.53
C ARG A 115 9.88 8.79 -5.34
N VAL A 116 9.99 8.76 -6.67
CA VAL A 116 8.83 8.80 -7.59
C VAL A 116 7.82 7.67 -7.36
N LEU A 117 8.28 6.43 -7.16
CA LEU A 117 7.38 5.29 -6.91
C LEU A 117 6.59 5.47 -5.60
N ASP A 118 7.28 5.90 -4.53
CA ASP A 118 6.66 6.13 -3.24
C ASP A 118 5.71 7.35 -3.29
N HIS A 119 6.02 8.35 -4.15
CA HIS A 119 5.13 9.49 -4.39
C HIS A 119 3.81 9.03 -5.00
N ALA A 120 3.86 8.25 -6.06
CA ALA A 120 2.65 7.70 -6.69
C ALA A 120 1.85 6.80 -5.72
N ASP A 121 2.53 6.03 -4.85
CA ASP A 121 1.87 5.22 -3.79
C ASP A 121 1.18 6.11 -2.75
N ALA A 122 1.88 7.13 -2.24
CA ALA A 122 1.33 8.06 -1.25
C ALA A 122 0.12 8.83 -1.80
N LEU A 123 0.22 9.39 -3.00
CA LEU A 123 -0.87 10.12 -3.67
C LEU A 123 -2.09 9.22 -3.90
N SER A 124 -1.87 7.96 -4.32
CA SER A 124 -2.95 6.97 -4.48
C SER A 124 -3.64 6.66 -3.13
N CYS A 125 -2.87 6.54 -2.05
CA CYS A 125 -3.40 6.35 -0.71
C CYS A 125 -4.14 7.59 -0.20
N MET A 126 -3.65 8.82 -0.47
CA MET A 126 -4.35 10.06 -0.17
C MET A 126 -5.69 10.15 -0.90
N ALA A 127 -5.72 9.76 -2.17
CA ALA A 127 -6.96 9.74 -2.95
C ALA A 127 -8.02 8.86 -2.30
N LEU A 128 -7.66 7.66 -1.83
CA LEU A 128 -8.59 6.77 -1.11
C LEU A 128 -9.05 7.36 0.22
N ALA A 129 -8.14 7.93 1.01
CA ALA A 129 -8.49 8.56 2.28
C ALA A 129 -9.45 9.74 2.08
N LEU A 130 -9.18 10.59 1.10
CA LEU A 130 -10.00 11.74 0.75
C LEU A 130 -11.39 11.34 0.26
N GLU A 131 -11.50 10.32 -0.59
CA GLU A 131 -12.78 9.78 -1.05
C GLU A 131 -13.61 9.26 0.13
N ALA A 132 -13.00 8.49 1.02
CA ALA A 132 -13.67 7.97 2.22
C ALA A 132 -14.11 9.07 3.19
N LEU A 133 -13.42 10.22 3.22
CA LEU A 133 -13.78 11.42 3.98
C LEU A 133 -14.78 12.33 3.26
N GLY A 134 -15.30 11.92 2.10
CA GLY A 134 -16.27 12.69 1.30
C GLY A 134 -15.67 13.88 0.54
N ARG A 135 -14.34 13.95 0.42
CA ARG A 135 -13.60 15.04 -0.25
C ARG A 135 -13.26 14.66 -1.69
N ARG A 136 -14.27 14.28 -2.48
CA ARG A 136 -14.14 13.66 -3.80
C ARG A 136 -13.32 14.47 -4.81
N GLU A 137 -13.49 15.79 -4.87
CA GLU A 137 -12.75 16.63 -5.81
C GLU A 137 -11.25 16.55 -5.57
N LEU A 138 -10.83 16.64 -4.30
CA LEU A 138 -9.43 16.48 -3.91
C LEU A 138 -8.92 15.05 -4.11
N ALA A 139 -9.78 14.04 -3.92
CA ALA A 139 -9.44 12.65 -4.20
C ALA A 139 -9.11 12.44 -5.68
N LEU A 140 -9.90 13.02 -6.59
CA LEU A 140 -9.65 12.96 -8.03
C LEU A 140 -8.38 13.73 -8.43
N GLU A 141 -8.13 14.89 -7.82
CA GLU A 141 -6.89 15.65 -8.03
C GLU A 141 -5.67 14.79 -7.64
N LYS A 142 -5.66 14.22 -6.43
CA LYS A 142 -4.56 13.36 -5.96
C LYS A 142 -4.37 12.10 -6.80
N LEU A 143 -5.44 11.50 -7.29
CA LEU A 143 -5.33 10.38 -8.21
C LEU A 143 -4.75 10.79 -9.57
N GLY A 144 -5.14 11.94 -10.11
CA GLY A 144 -4.55 12.52 -11.32
C GLY A 144 -3.04 12.71 -11.18
N GLU A 145 -2.60 13.36 -10.09
CA GLU A 145 -1.17 13.52 -9.77
C GLU A 145 -0.43 12.16 -9.65
N ALA A 146 -1.07 11.15 -9.04
CA ALA A 146 -0.48 9.82 -8.92
C ALA A 146 -0.25 9.15 -10.28
N LEU A 147 -1.23 9.26 -11.18
CA LEU A 147 -1.14 8.72 -12.54
C LEU A 147 -0.06 9.45 -13.34
N ASP A 148 -0.02 10.77 -13.29
CA ASP A 148 0.98 11.60 -13.97
C ASP A 148 2.40 11.28 -13.50
N ALA A 149 2.60 11.06 -12.19
CA ALA A 149 3.88 10.69 -11.64
C ALA A 149 4.31 9.26 -12.04
N ALA A 150 3.37 8.34 -12.18
CA ALA A 150 3.63 6.93 -12.44
C ALA A 150 3.77 6.59 -13.93
N GLU A 151 3.06 7.29 -14.82
CA GLU A 151 3.01 6.99 -16.26
C GLU A 151 4.37 6.98 -16.96
N PRO A 152 5.29 7.96 -16.75
CA PRO A 152 6.59 7.97 -17.42
C PRO A 152 7.46 6.75 -17.14
N PHE A 153 7.19 6.06 -16.03
CA PHE A 153 7.93 4.87 -15.57
C PHE A 153 7.14 3.57 -15.74
N GLU A 154 5.95 3.63 -16.32
CA GLU A 154 5.05 2.48 -16.48
C GLU A 154 4.70 1.78 -15.13
N TYR A 155 4.61 2.52 -14.04
CA TYR A 155 4.32 2.00 -12.70
C TYR A 155 2.81 1.73 -12.53
N VAL A 156 2.28 0.74 -13.27
CA VAL A 156 0.86 0.38 -13.26
C VAL A 156 0.39 -0.06 -11.87
N ARG A 157 1.13 -0.96 -11.23
CA ARG A 157 0.69 -1.63 -10.01
C ARG A 157 0.63 -0.74 -8.77
N VAL A 158 1.37 0.35 -8.74
CA VAL A 158 1.38 1.27 -7.60
C VAL A 158 0.01 1.91 -7.36
N VAL A 159 -0.74 2.17 -8.43
CA VAL A 159 -2.13 2.65 -8.38
C VAL A 159 -3.11 1.48 -8.38
N ALA A 160 -2.92 0.51 -9.27
CA ALA A 160 -3.84 -0.59 -9.50
C ALA A 160 -3.99 -1.54 -8.29
N ASP A 161 -2.92 -1.77 -7.50
CA ASP A 161 -2.95 -2.65 -6.31
C ASP A 161 -3.78 -2.09 -5.14
N LYS A 162 -4.51 -0.99 -5.35
CA LYS A 162 -5.58 -0.52 -4.45
C LYS A 162 -6.93 -1.21 -4.75
N GLY A 163 -7.02 -1.95 -5.85
CA GLY A 163 -8.14 -2.83 -6.20
C GLY A 163 -9.47 -2.12 -6.31
N GLY A 164 -10.51 -2.74 -5.75
CA GLY A 164 -11.88 -2.28 -5.84
C GLY A 164 -12.14 -0.88 -5.30
N ALA A 165 -11.41 -0.45 -4.28
CA ALA A 165 -11.54 0.89 -3.73
C ALA A 165 -11.12 2.01 -4.71
N MET A 166 -10.19 1.71 -5.66
CA MET A 166 -9.72 2.69 -6.64
C MET A 166 -10.64 2.82 -7.86
N LEU A 167 -11.40 1.78 -8.21
CA LEU A 167 -12.21 1.74 -9.44
C LEU A 167 -13.21 2.90 -9.57
N PRO A 168 -13.98 3.30 -8.51
CA PRO A 168 -14.90 4.42 -8.62
C PRO A 168 -14.23 5.77 -8.91
N LEU A 169 -12.98 5.95 -8.46
CA LEU A 169 -12.19 7.15 -8.74
C LEU A 169 -11.63 7.11 -10.17
N LEU A 170 -11.12 5.96 -10.63
CA LEU A 170 -10.67 5.79 -12.02
C LEU A 170 -11.81 6.00 -13.01
N ASP A 171 -13.01 5.49 -12.72
CA ASP A 171 -14.18 5.69 -13.56
C ASP A 171 -14.60 7.18 -13.61
N ALA A 172 -14.49 7.90 -12.50
CA ALA A 172 -14.83 9.32 -12.43
C ALA A 172 -13.83 10.22 -13.17
N LEU A 173 -12.55 9.86 -13.19
CA LEU A 173 -11.53 10.58 -13.97
C LEU A 173 -11.74 10.47 -15.48
N CYS A 174 -12.44 9.44 -15.96
CA CYS A 174 -12.67 9.21 -17.39
C CYS A 174 -11.38 9.31 -18.24
N GLY A 175 -10.25 8.87 -17.64
CA GLY A 175 -8.95 8.95 -18.28
C GLY A 175 -8.88 8.15 -19.58
N SER A 176 -8.01 8.53 -20.48
CA SER A 176 -7.80 7.88 -21.78
C SER A 176 -6.34 7.50 -21.99
N GLY A 177 -6.09 6.64 -22.95
CA GLY A 177 -4.74 6.20 -23.29
C GLY A 177 -4.40 4.79 -22.81
N ALA A 178 -3.30 4.26 -23.34
CA ALA A 178 -2.90 2.87 -23.11
C ALA A 178 -2.49 2.61 -21.66
N TYR A 179 -1.79 3.55 -21.02
CA TYR A 179 -1.36 3.45 -19.63
C TYR A 179 -2.58 3.39 -18.70
N PHE A 180 -3.50 4.37 -18.81
CA PHE A 180 -4.72 4.41 -17.99
C PHE A 180 -5.54 3.12 -18.14
N GLY A 181 -5.71 2.63 -19.39
CA GLY A 181 -6.41 1.37 -19.65
C GLY A 181 -5.74 0.15 -18.99
N ARG A 182 -4.40 0.14 -18.88
CA ARG A 182 -3.68 -0.92 -18.14
C ARG A 182 -3.91 -0.80 -16.64
N VAL A 183 -3.80 0.41 -16.07
CA VAL A 183 -4.06 0.64 -14.64
C VAL A 183 -5.46 0.15 -14.27
N ARG A 184 -6.48 0.57 -15.01
CA ARG A 184 -7.87 0.20 -14.75
C ARG A 184 -8.08 -1.32 -14.80
N ARG A 185 -7.61 -1.98 -15.86
CA ARG A 185 -7.71 -3.44 -15.99
C ARG A 185 -7.00 -4.19 -14.89
N THR A 186 -5.79 -3.76 -14.55
CA THR A 186 -5.02 -4.38 -13.45
C THR A 186 -5.72 -4.18 -12.10
N ALA A 187 -6.38 -3.05 -11.87
CA ALA A 187 -7.18 -2.81 -10.67
C ALA A 187 -8.40 -3.74 -10.60
N GLU A 188 -9.08 -3.99 -11.73
CA GLU A 188 -10.18 -4.97 -11.83
C GLU A 188 -9.70 -6.40 -11.51
N GLU A 189 -8.56 -6.80 -12.11
CA GLU A 189 -7.95 -8.11 -11.85
C GLU A 189 -7.55 -8.25 -10.37
N PHE A 190 -7.00 -7.21 -9.77
CA PHE A 190 -6.60 -7.20 -8.37
C PHE A 190 -7.81 -7.22 -7.43
N ALA A 191 -8.87 -6.48 -7.74
CA ALA A 191 -10.12 -6.48 -7.00
C ALA A 191 -10.81 -7.85 -7.00
N ALA A 192 -10.68 -8.61 -8.09
CA ALA A 192 -11.22 -9.97 -8.17
C ALA A 192 -10.53 -10.94 -7.20
N VAL A 193 -9.26 -10.68 -6.85
CA VAL A 193 -8.49 -11.50 -5.89
C VAL A 193 -8.67 -10.99 -4.44
N TYR A 194 -8.75 -9.67 -4.26
CA TYR A 194 -8.80 -8.99 -2.97
C TYR A 194 -9.98 -8.01 -2.91
N PRO A 195 -11.24 -8.51 -2.86
CA PRO A 195 -12.43 -7.66 -2.98
C PRO A 195 -12.60 -6.68 -1.81
N ASP A 196 -12.13 -7.05 -0.63
CA ASP A 196 -12.32 -6.28 0.60
C ASP A 196 -11.16 -5.35 0.96
N LEU A 197 -10.09 -5.34 0.15
CA LEU A 197 -8.94 -4.48 0.42
C LEU A 197 -9.33 -3.01 0.29
N TYR A 198 -9.12 -2.22 1.35
CA TYR A 198 -9.49 -0.81 1.47
C TYR A 198 -10.98 -0.54 1.24
N ALA A 199 -11.84 -1.56 1.35
CA ALA A 199 -13.28 -1.36 1.24
C ALA A 199 -13.76 -0.36 2.30
N VAL A 200 -14.42 0.71 1.83
CA VAL A 200 -15.07 1.66 2.75
C VAL A 200 -16.23 0.91 3.40
N PRO A 201 -16.29 0.81 4.75
CA PRO A 201 -17.43 0.20 5.40
C PRO A 201 -18.71 0.90 4.91
N SER A 202 -19.67 0.13 4.39
CA SER A 202 -20.97 0.68 4.04
C SER A 202 -21.52 1.39 5.27
N ALA A 203 -21.76 2.70 5.19
CA ALA A 203 -22.46 3.41 6.24
C ALA A 203 -23.85 2.78 6.40
N PHE A 204 -24.07 2.16 7.58
CA PHE A 204 -25.38 1.69 7.99
C PHE A 204 -26.28 2.85 8.38
#